data_37d87a79a607f2ffc058e546950d347c
#
_entry.id   37d87a79a607f2ffc058e546950d347c
#
_cell.length_a   1.000
_cell.length_b   1.000
_cell.length_c   1.000
_cell.angle_alpha   90.00
_cell.angle_beta   90.00
_cell.angle_gamma   90.00
#
_symmetry.space_group_name_H-M   'P 1'
#
loop_
_entity.id
_entity.type
_entity.pdbx_description
1 polymer ?
#
loop_
_entity_poly.entity_id
_entity_poly.type
_entity_poly.pdbx_seq_one_letter_code
_entity_poly.pdbx_strand_id
1 'polypeptide(L)'
;MKKKIISTLLCTAMLATMVAGCGVEKSDGGSDTESSASSVAEMKGTGDNEINILIYAQDHEKAVYQKLIDKFTKEHADEISTVNFEVTTQDEYATKMTAAMTAGELPDIFYVGPEAVRSYVDNGYVQPLDDLVDATAVDNLWPAIKSAYMYDGSNIGSGSLYCLPKDLSCFAFAYNKDLFDEAGLEYPDPENPYTWEEFADVCQKLTKDKDGDGEIDQWGVANANAFGFTPYVYGNGGQFLNDDQTKVVIDESQNFKDAFQYYTDLTLKYKVTPTVEQDTALGGYQRWLDGQVA
;
A
#
# COMPACT_ATOMS: atom_id res chain seq x y z
N MET A 1 24.23 -51.89 11.54
CA MET A 1 23.14 -51.74 12.53
C MET A 1 23.32 -50.56 13.49
N LYS A 2 24.53 -50.20 13.93
CA LYS A 2 24.73 -49.09 14.89
C LYS A 2 24.35 -47.68 14.37
N LYS A 3 24.43 -47.39 13.06
CA LYS A 3 24.06 -46.08 12.49
C LYS A 3 22.56 -45.81 12.37
N LYS A 4 21.74 -46.86 12.25
CA LYS A 4 20.26 -46.70 12.18
C LYS A 4 19.63 -46.50 13.57
N ILE A 5 20.24 -47.02 14.63
CA ILE A 5 19.79 -46.86 16.01
C ILE A 5 20.03 -45.43 16.51
N ILE A 6 21.16 -44.79 16.11
CA ILE A 6 21.47 -43.41 16.48
C ILE A 6 20.51 -42.42 15.79
N SER A 7 20.13 -42.69 14.54
CA SER A 7 19.17 -41.83 13.80
C SER A 7 17.77 -41.89 14.41
N THR A 8 17.31 -43.04 14.86
CA THR A 8 16.00 -43.19 15.48
C THR A 8 15.93 -42.59 16.89
N LEU A 9 17.03 -42.64 17.66
CA LEU A 9 17.12 -41.95 18.95
C LEU A 9 17.14 -40.43 18.83
N LEU A 10 17.77 -39.90 17.77
CA LEU A 10 17.79 -38.44 17.54
C LEU A 10 16.40 -37.86 17.14
N CYS A 11 15.64 -38.61 16.34
CA CYS A 11 14.28 -38.22 15.97
C CYS A 11 13.30 -38.30 17.15
N THR A 12 13.44 -39.25 18.06
CA THR A 12 12.61 -39.32 19.28
C THR A 12 12.96 -38.23 20.30
N ALA A 13 14.21 -37.81 20.37
CA ALA A 13 14.61 -36.69 21.25
C ALA A 13 14.05 -35.33 20.76
N MET A 14 13.95 -35.09 19.42
CA MET A 14 13.35 -33.86 18.88
C MET A 14 11.83 -33.82 19.07
N LEU A 15 11.13 -34.93 19.03
CA LEU A 15 9.69 -35.00 19.31
C LEU A 15 9.35 -34.81 20.80
N ALA A 16 10.25 -35.20 21.71
CA ALA A 16 10.04 -35.04 23.16
C ALA A 16 10.26 -33.55 23.62
N THR A 17 11.02 -32.75 22.88
CA THR A 17 11.24 -31.31 23.19
C THR A 17 10.10 -30.40 22.75
N MET A 18 9.21 -30.86 21.84
CA MET A 18 8.02 -30.09 21.45
C MET A 18 6.84 -30.17 22.42
N VAL A 19 6.84 -31.14 23.36
CA VAL A 19 5.75 -31.32 24.31
C VAL A 19 6.06 -30.71 25.70
N ALA A 20 7.30 -30.29 25.96
CA ALA A 20 7.73 -29.78 27.26
C ALA A 20 7.87 -28.23 27.33
N GLY A 21 7.35 -27.49 26.35
CA GLY A 21 7.47 -26.04 26.21
C GLY A 21 6.29 -25.21 26.71
N CYS A 22 5.40 -25.74 27.53
CA CYS A 22 4.33 -24.99 28.20
C CYS A 22 4.47 -25.07 29.71
N GLY A 23 5.35 -24.27 30.28
CA GLY A 23 5.47 -24.04 31.71
C GLY A 23 6.11 -22.67 31.93
N VAL A 24 5.27 -21.66 32.11
CA VAL A 24 5.67 -20.26 32.37
C VAL A 24 6.03 -20.12 33.84
N GLU A 25 7.29 -19.86 34.14
CA GLU A 25 7.67 -19.17 35.37
C GLU A 25 7.73 -17.66 35.12
N LYS A 26 7.00 -16.90 35.96
CA LYS A 26 6.98 -15.44 35.97
C LYS A 26 8.34 -14.88 36.38
N SER A 27 8.90 -14.00 35.55
CA SER A 27 9.82 -12.96 36.03
C SER A 27 9.39 -11.62 35.46
N ASP A 28 9.21 -10.63 36.37
CA ASP A 28 8.85 -9.24 36.08
C ASP A 28 9.88 -8.54 35.21
N GLY A 29 9.40 -7.78 34.21
CA GLY A 29 10.23 -6.83 33.47
C GLY A 29 9.78 -6.63 32.03
N GLY A 30 8.74 -5.83 31.86
CA GLY A 30 8.34 -4.93 30.78
C GLY A 30 8.64 -5.22 29.33
N SER A 31 7.62 -5.28 28.59
CA SER A 31 7.26 -4.85 27.26
C SER A 31 6.29 -5.87 26.64
N ASP A 32 5.02 -5.64 26.86
CA ASP A 32 3.94 -6.42 26.24
C ASP A 32 3.88 -6.05 24.76
N THR A 33 4.46 -6.90 23.92
CA THR A 33 4.09 -7.01 22.53
C THR A 33 3.06 -8.14 22.46
N GLU A 34 1.82 -7.86 22.83
CA GLU A 34 0.72 -8.78 22.56
C GLU A 34 0.55 -8.91 21.05
N SER A 35 0.74 -10.11 20.58
CA SER A 35 0.48 -10.55 19.21
C SER A 35 -1.00 -10.36 18.89
N SER A 36 -1.31 -9.43 17.98
CA SER A 36 -2.65 -9.05 17.52
C SER A 36 -3.39 -10.12 16.69
N ALA A 37 -3.03 -11.40 16.82
CA ALA A 37 -3.69 -12.48 16.09
C ALA A 37 -5.07 -12.90 16.67
N SER A 38 -5.49 -12.33 17.83
CA SER A 38 -6.74 -12.75 18.50
C SER A 38 -7.98 -11.94 18.09
N SER A 39 -7.84 -10.83 17.35
CA SER A 39 -8.96 -9.90 17.16
C SER A 39 -9.86 -10.19 15.96
N VAL A 40 -9.40 -10.98 14.97
CA VAL A 40 -10.26 -11.32 13.82
C VAL A 40 -11.41 -12.24 14.24
N ALA A 41 -11.20 -13.11 15.23
CA ALA A 41 -12.25 -13.95 15.79
C ALA A 41 -13.32 -13.15 16.58
N GLU A 42 -12.97 -11.94 17.07
CA GLU A 42 -13.90 -11.05 17.78
C GLU A 42 -14.79 -10.25 16.84
N MET A 43 -14.45 -10.18 15.54
CA MET A 43 -15.22 -9.43 14.54
C MET A 43 -16.39 -10.22 13.93
N LYS A 44 -16.56 -11.49 14.26
CA LYS A 44 -17.66 -12.29 13.77
C LYS A 44 -18.96 -11.82 14.40
N GLY A 45 -19.83 -11.21 13.61
CA GLY A 45 -21.20 -10.89 14.01
C GLY A 45 -21.94 -12.16 14.42
N THR A 46 -22.64 -12.11 15.53
CA THR A 46 -23.42 -13.21 16.07
C THR A 46 -24.91 -13.05 15.89
N GLY A 47 -25.34 -11.89 15.34
CA GLY A 47 -26.75 -11.52 15.17
C GLY A 47 -27.07 -11.01 13.76
N ASP A 48 -28.31 -11.23 13.33
CA ASP A 48 -28.81 -10.82 12.01
C ASP A 48 -28.72 -9.30 11.74
N ASN A 49 -28.52 -8.49 12.80
CA ASN A 49 -28.50 -7.02 12.74
C ASN A 49 -27.14 -6.43 13.17
N GLU A 50 -26.07 -7.19 13.05
CA GLU A 50 -24.71 -6.73 13.35
C GLU A 50 -23.92 -6.55 12.06
N ILE A 51 -23.08 -5.50 12.00
CA ILE A 51 -22.19 -5.23 10.88
C ILE A 51 -20.75 -5.19 11.39
N ASN A 52 -19.85 -5.94 10.75
CA ASN A 52 -18.43 -5.96 11.03
C ASN A 52 -17.68 -5.21 9.93
N ILE A 53 -16.91 -4.19 10.30
CA ILE A 53 -16.16 -3.35 9.38
C ILE A 53 -14.68 -3.39 9.77
N LEU A 54 -13.82 -3.77 8.84
CA LEU A 54 -12.37 -3.71 9.01
C LEU A 54 -11.75 -2.84 7.93
N ILE A 55 -11.06 -1.77 8.33
CA ILE A 55 -10.32 -0.89 7.44
C ILE A 55 -8.92 -0.60 7.99
N TYR A 56 -8.05 -0.03 7.15
CA TYR A 56 -6.84 0.64 7.63
C TYR A 56 -6.96 2.15 7.41
N ALA A 57 -6.39 2.92 8.32
CA ALA A 57 -6.39 4.37 8.23
C ALA A 57 -5.24 4.99 9.06
N GLN A 58 -4.88 6.21 8.71
CA GLN A 58 -3.95 7.01 9.52
C GLN A 58 -4.62 7.45 10.83
N ASP A 59 -3.83 7.72 11.87
CA ASP A 59 -4.36 8.07 13.19
C ASP A 59 -5.30 9.28 13.18
N HIS A 60 -5.02 10.27 12.33
CA HIS A 60 -5.86 11.47 12.21
C HIS A 60 -7.21 11.19 11.51
N GLU A 61 -7.32 10.13 10.72
CA GLU A 61 -8.55 9.73 10.02
C GLU A 61 -9.50 8.94 10.94
N LYS A 62 -8.96 8.18 11.91
CA LYS A 62 -9.75 7.30 12.79
C LYS A 62 -10.94 8.01 13.45
N ALA A 63 -10.70 9.22 13.95
CA ALA A 63 -11.75 10.02 14.59
C ALA A 63 -12.85 10.48 13.60
N VAL A 64 -12.53 10.62 12.32
CA VAL A 64 -13.51 10.97 11.28
C VAL A 64 -14.38 9.76 10.97
N TYR A 65 -13.77 8.59 10.76
CA TYR A 65 -14.49 7.35 10.54
C TYR A 65 -15.41 7.01 11.70
N GLN A 66 -14.94 7.14 12.95
CA GLN A 66 -15.76 6.88 14.12
C GLN A 66 -17.03 7.75 14.13
N LYS A 67 -16.91 9.04 13.81
CA LYS A 67 -18.08 9.94 13.72
C LYS A 67 -19.07 9.53 12.63
N LEU A 68 -18.56 9.03 11.48
CA LEU A 68 -19.43 8.53 10.41
C LEU A 68 -20.17 7.27 10.85
N ILE A 69 -19.49 6.33 11.50
CA ILE A 69 -20.08 5.11 12.04
C ILE A 69 -21.11 5.42 13.13
N ASP A 70 -20.79 6.31 14.07
CA ASP A 70 -21.71 6.74 15.13
C ASP A 70 -22.99 7.36 14.55
N LYS A 71 -22.85 8.20 13.52
CA LYS A 71 -23.96 8.80 12.81
C LYS A 71 -24.80 7.74 12.10
N PHE A 72 -24.20 6.87 11.34
CA PHE A 72 -24.85 5.78 10.62
C PHE A 72 -25.62 4.87 11.57
N THR A 73 -25.00 4.39 12.64
CA THR A 73 -25.62 3.53 13.65
C THR A 73 -26.83 4.20 14.31
N LYS A 74 -26.74 5.52 14.56
CA LYS A 74 -27.85 6.28 15.11
C LYS A 74 -29.03 6.45 14.14
N GLU A 75 -28.76 6.67 12.87
CA GLU A 75 -29.76 6.87 11.82
C GLU A 75 -30.50 5.56 11.47
N HIS A 76 -29.84 4.41 11.69
CA HIS A 76 -30.35 3.06 11.39
C HIS A 76 -30.58 2.19 12.64
N ALA A 77 -30.78 2.80 13.80
CA ALA A 77 -30.91 2.10 15.08
C ALA A 77 -32.09 1.14 15.19
N ASP A 78 -33.06 1.25 14.31
CA ASP A 78 -34.23 0.35 14.18
C ASP A 78 -33.92 -0.89 13.31
N GLU A 79 -32.86 -0.86 12.49
CA GLU A 79 -32.46 -1.93 11.60
C GLU A 79 -31.16 -2.61 12.05
N ILE A 80 -30.24 -1.83 12.63
CA ILE A 80 -28.88 -2.27 13.00
C ILE A 80 -28.70 -2.14 14.50
N SER A 81 -28.38 -3.26 15.16
CA SER A 81 -28.16 -3.29 16.61
C SER A 81 -26.73 -2.89 16.98
N THR A 82 -25.76 -3.27 16.18
CA THR A 82 -24.33 -3.08 16.49
C THR A 82 -23.50 -2.91 15.20
N VAL A 83 -22.58 -1.97 15.21
CA VAL A 83 -21.50 -1.87 14.23
C VAL A 83 -20.18 -2.10 14.93
N ASN A 84 -19.54 -3.23 14.66
CA ASN A 84 -18.20 -3.57 15.10
C ASN A 84 -17.20 -2.94 14.11
N PHE A 85 -16.61 -1.84 14.49
CA PHE A 85 -15.72 -1.07 13.64
C PHE A 85 -14.27 -1.15 14.12
N GLU A 86 -13.42 -1.75 13.34
CA GLU A 86 -11.98 -1.86 13.61
C GLU A 86 -11.15 -1.09 12.58
N VAL A 87 -10.21 -0.29 13.07
CA VAL A 87 -9.24 0.46 12.26
C VAL A 87 -7.83 0.03 12.64
N THR A 88 -7.06 -0.41 11.67
CA THR A 88 -5.69 -0.92 11.84
C THR A 88 -4.67 -0.07 11.09
N THR A 89 -3.40 -0.42 11.21
CA THR A 89 -2.36 -0.03 10.24
C THR A 89 -2.50 -0.86 8.95
N GLN A 90 -1.85 -0.44 7.87
CA GLN A 90 -1.89 -1.17 6.60
C GLN A 90 -1.29 -2.59 6.70
N ASP A 91 -0.20 -2.75 7.46
CA ASP A 91 0.47 -4.05 7.63
C ASP A 91 -0.37 -5.02 8.47
N GLU A 92 -0.98 -4.53 9.54
CA GLU A 92 -1.92 -5.30 10.37
C GLU A 92 -3.16 -5.69 9.59
N TYR A 93 -3.68 -4.79 8.75
CA TYR A 93 -4.80 -5.05 7.86
C TYR A 93 -4.53 -6.24 6.94
N ALA A 94 -3.40 -6.23 6.22
CA ALA A 94 -3.02 -7.29 5.31
C ALA A 94 -2.93 -8.66 6.03
N THR A 95 -2.36 -8.66 7.24
CA THR A 95 -2.23 -9.86 8.08
C THR A 95 -3.61 -10.38 8.51
N LYS A 96 -4.48 -9.50 9.01
CA LYS A 96 -5.84 -9.86 9.46
C LYS A 96 -6.70 -10.36 8.32
N MET A 97 -6.68 -9.69 7.16
CA MET A 97 -7.43 -10.11 5.98
C MET A 97 -6.99 -11.48 5.48
N THR A 98 -5.68 -11.77 5.47
CA THR A 98 -5.16 -13.09 5.11
C THR A 98 -5.66 -14.18 6.06
N ALA A 99 -5.67 -13.91 7.36
CA ALA A 99 -6.20 -14.82 8.36
C ALA A 99 -7.71 -15.04 8.20
N ALA A 100 -8.48 -13.97 8.01
CA ALA A 100 -9.93 -14.00 7.81
C ALA A 100 -10.33 -14.78 6.55
N MET A 101 -9.64 -14.58 5.42
CA MET A 101 -9.82 -15.35 4.19
C MET A 101 -9.54 -16.84 4.41
N THR A 102 -8.47 -17.16 5.12
CA THR A 102 -8.07 -18.55 5.41
C THR A 102 -9.10 -19.24 6.32
N ALA A 103 -9.65 -18.51 7.28
CA ALA A 103 -10.68 -19.01 8.20
C ALA A 103 -12.08 -19.09 7.56
N GLY A 104 -12.32 -18.40 6.44
CA GLY A 104 -13.64 -18.20 5.86
C GLY A 104 -14.55 -17.29 6.71
N GLU A 105 -13.94 -16.36 7.44
CA GLU A 105 -14.60 -15.46 8.41
C GLU A 105 -14.29 -13.99 8.06
N LEU A 106 -14.66 -13.57 6.85
CA LEU A 106 -14.45 -12.19 6.40
C LEU A 106 -15.38 -11.22 7.13
N PRO A 107 -14.95 -9.98 7.39
CA PRO A 107 -15.84 -8.88 7.77
C PRO A 107 -16.89 -8.63 6.68
N ASP A 108 -18.01 -7.98 7.06
CA ASP A 108 -19.06 -7.63 6.10
C ASP A 108 -18.62 -6.51 5.16
N ILE A 109 -17.82 -5.56 5.66
CA ILE A 109 -17.27 -4.46 4.87
C ILE A 109 -15.76 -4.34 5.14
N PHE A 110 -14.99 -4.26 4.07
CA PHE A 110 -13.53 -4.14 4.13
C PHE A 110 -12.97 -3.48 2.88
N TYR A 111 -11.72 -3.02 2.93
CA TYR A 111 -11.05 -2.40 1.79
C TYR A 111 -10.50 -3.43 0.82
N VAL A 112 -10.61 -3.15 -0.47
CA VAL A 112 -10.01 -3.92 -1.57
C VAL A 112 -9.26 -2.97 -2.48
N GLY A 113 -7.96 -3.19 -2.68
CA GLY A 113 -7.20 -2.47 -3.69
C GLY A 113 -7.58 -2.94 -5.10
N PRO A 114 -7.52 -2.07 -6.12
CA PRO A 114 -7.90 -2.44 -7.49
C PRO A 114 -7.09 -3.61 -8.04
N GLU A 115 -5.86 -3.81 -7.59
CA GLU A 115 -4.99 -4.92 -7.94
C GLU A 115 -5.50 -6.30 -7.44
N ALA A 116 -6.36 -6.28 -6.42
CA ALA A 116 -6.88 -7.50 -5.77
C ALA A 116 -8.30 -7.89 -6.23
N VAL A 117 -9.00 -7.03 -6.95
CA VAL A 117 -10.43 -7.23 -7.34
C VAL A 117 -10.65 -8.57 -8.00
N ARG A 118 -9.87 -8.91 -9.04
CA ARG A 118 -9.96 -10.19 -9.74
C ARG A 118 -9.87 -11.36 -8.77
N SER A 119 -8.84 -11.38 -7.93
CA SER A 119 -8.62 -12.47 -6.99
C SER A 119 -9.76 -12.61 -5.97
N TYR A 120 -10.29 -11.49 -5.49
CA TYR A 120 -11.39 -11.51 -4.50
C TYR A 120 -12.70 -12.01 -5.12
N VAL A 121 -12.99 -11.61 -6.36
CA VAL A 121 -14.18 -12.07 -7.09
C VAL A 121 -14.06 -13.56 -7.45
N ASP A 122 -12.93 -13.99 -8.03
CA ASP A 122 -12.72 -15.37 -8.46
C ASP A 122 -12.77 -16.36 -7.29
N ASN A 123 -12.41 -15.91 -6.08
CA ASN A 123 -12.50 -16.72 -4.85
C ASN A 123 -13.84 -16.55 -4.10
N GLY A 124 -14.75 -15.70 -4.60
CA GLY A 124 -16.06 -15.50 -3.98
C GLY A 124 -16.03 -14.73 -2.65
N TYR A 125 -15.00 -13.90 -2.43
CA TYR A 125 -14.86 -13.08 -1.22
C TYR A 125 -15.70 -11.81 -1.24
N VAL A 126 -16.09 -11.35 -2.41
CA VAL A 126 -16.95 -10.18 -2.63
C VAL A 126 -18.09 -10.51 -3.59
N GLN A 127 -19.19 -9.80 -3.48
CA GLN A 127 -20.37 -9.97 -4.33
C GLN A 127 -20.60 -8.75 -5.22
N PRO A 128 -21.32 -8.88 -6.34
CA PRO A 128 -21.73 -7.74 -7.15
C PRO A 128 -22.56 -6.73 -6.34
N LEU A 129 -22.31 -5.46 -6.58
CA LEU A 129 -22.99 -4.35 -5.90
C LEU A 129 -24.06 -3.67 -6.77
N ASP A 130 -24.23 -4.07 -8.02
CA ASP A 130 -25.07 -3.37 -9.01
C ASP A 130 -26.52 -3.18 -8.51
N ASP A 131 -27.08 -4.19 -7.84
CA ASP A 131 -28.43 -4.14 -7.28
C ASP A 131 -28.50 -3.65 -5.82
N LEU A 132 -27.35 -3.36 -5.20
CA LEU A 132 -27.24 -3.02 -3.78
C LEU A 132 -26.93 -1.54 -3.54
N VAL A 133 -26.46 -0.82 -4.55
CA VAL A 133 -26.05 0.57 -4.45
C VAL A 133 -26.95 1.48 -5.29
N ASP A 134 -27.09 2.74 -4.86
CA ASP A 134 -27.84 3.74 -5.61
C ASP A 134 -27.14 4.03 -6.95
N ALA A 135 -27.86 3.84 -8.05
CA ALA A 135 -27.34 4.07 -9.39
C ALA A 135 -26.80 5.50 -9.57
N THR A 136 -27.44 6.51 -8.93
CA THR A 136 -26.98 7.90 -9.02
C THR A 136 -25.60 8.07 -8.37
N ALA A 137 -25.33 7.37 -7.28
CA ALA A 137 -24.01 7.40 -6.63
C ALA A 137 -22.94 6.80 -7.55
N VAL A 138 -23.25 5.68 -8.23
CA VAL A 138 -22.35 4.99 -9.16
C VAL A 138 -22.12 5.81 -10.43
N ASP A 139 -23.14 6.46 -10.95
CA ASP A 139 -23.06 7.29 -12.18
C ASP A 139 -22.22 8.57 -11.98
N ASN A 140 -22.11 9.04 -10.74
CA ASN A 140 -21.29 10.19 -10.39
C ASN A 140 -19.81 9.83 -10.20
N LEU A 141 -19.42 8.57 -10.20
CA LEU A 141 -18.02 8.16 -10.12
C LEU A 141 -17.28 8.48 -11.41
N TRP A 142 -16.03 8.87 -11.28
CA TRP A 142 -15.16 9.02 -12.44
C TRP A 142 -14.99 7.69 -13.17
N PRO A 143 -15.12 7.67 -14.50
CA PRO A 143 -15.07 6.42 -15.28
C PRO A 143 -13.83 5.57 -15.00
N ALA A 144 -12.66 6.20 -14.85
CA ALA A 144 -11.41 5.50 -14.61
C ALA A 144 -11.40 4.75 -13.26
N ILE A 145 -11.95 5.37 -12.20
CA ILE A 145 -12.00 4.72 -10.88
C ILE A 145 -13.10 3.67 -10.82
N LYS A 146 -14.25 3.92 -11.47
CA LYS A 146 -15.33 2.95 -11.57
C LYS A 146 -14.84 1.68 -12.26
N SER A 147 -14.19 1.82 -13.42
CA SER A 147 -13.68 0.68 -14.21
C SER A 147 -12.67 -0.17 -13.45
N ALA A 148 -11.87 0.41 -12.56
CA ALA A 148 -10.90 -0.33 -11.76
C ALA A 148 -11.53 -1.37 -10.82
N TYR A 149 -12.82 -1.22 -10.49
CA TYR A 149 -13.58 -2.10 -9.60
C TYR A 149 -14.69 -2.88 -10.30
N MET A 150 -14.72 -2.85 -11.65
CA MET A 150 -15.61 -3.67 -12.46
C MET A 150 -14.88 -4.91 -12.99
N TYR A 151 -15.58 -6.05 -13.01
CA TYR A 151 -15.02 -7.31 -13.48
C TYR A 151 -16.11 -8.19 -14.10
N ASP A 152 -15.85 -8.81 -15.27
CA ASP A 152 -16.77 -9.68 -16.00
C ASP A 152 -16.44 -11.18 -15.86
N GLY A 153 -15.49 -11.55 -15.01
CA GLY A 153 -14.96 -12.90 -14.87
C GLY A 153 -13.73 -13.17 -15.77
N SER A 154 -13.34 -12.18 -16.58
CA SER A 154 -12.16 -12.26 -17.45
C SER A 154 -11.38 -10.95 -17.48
N ASN A 155 -12.07 -9.82 -17.59
CA ASN A 155 -11.47 -8.50 -17.79
C ASN A 155 -11.88 -7.53 -16.68
N ILE A 156 -10.89 -6.79 -16.15
CA ILE A 156 -11.15 -5.60 -15.34
C ILE A 156 -11.64 -4.48 -16.27
N GLY A 157 -12.55 -3.66 -15.79
CA GLY A 157 -13.12 -2.53 -16.54
C GLY A 157 -14.46 -2.81 -17.21
N SER A 158 -14.96 -4.03 -17.11
CA SER A 158 -16.25 -4.45 -17.66
C SER A 158 -17.00 -5.36 -16.69
N GLY A 159 -18.30 -5.61 -16.96
CA GLY A 159 -19.13 -6.45 -16.12
C GLY A 159 -19.68 -5.72 -14.89
N SER A 160 -19.84 -6.45 -13.80
CA SER A 160 -20.42 -5.94 -12.54
C SER A 160 -19.42 -5.13 -11.73
N LEU A 161 -19.97 -4.21 -10.92
CA LEU A 161 -19.23 -3.45 -9.92
C LEU A 161 -19.14 -4.26 -8.62
N TYR A 162 -17.94 -4.45 -8.09
CA TYR A 162 -17.70 -5.23 -6.85
C TYR A 162 -17.26 -4.40 -5.66
N CYS A 163 -16.76 -3.19 -5.88
CA CYS A 163 -16.34 -2.30 -4.80
C CYS A 163 -16.77 -0.87 -5.10
N LEU A 164 -17.10 -0.12 -4.06
CA LEU A 164 -17.26 1.33 -4.16
C LEU A 164 -15.92 2.00 -3.84
N PRO A 165 -15.40 2.88 -4.72
CA PRO A 165 -14.16 3.57 -4.44
C PRO A 165 -14.34 4.56 -3.30
N LYS A 166 -13.41 4.54 -2.35
CA LYS A 166 -13.34 5.49 -1.24
C LYS A 166 -12.75 6.84 -1.70
N ASP A 167 -11.65 6.76 -2.41
CA ASP A 167 -10.88 7.92 -2.87
C ASP A 167 -10.11 7.59 -4.16
N LEU A 168 -9.48 8.61 -4.72
CA LEU A 168 -8.58 8.51 -5.85
C LEU A 168 -7.32 9.31 -5.55
N SER A 169 -6.18 8.66 -5.63
CA SER A 169 -4.87 9.31 -5.55
C SER A 169 -4.25 9.40 -6.94
N CYS A 170 -3.49 10.46 -7.18
CA CYS A 170 -2.63 10.58 -8.35
C CYS A 170 -1.19 10.83 -7.91
N PHE A 171 -0.24 10.48 -8.76
CA PHE A 171 1.15 10.87 -8.57
C PHE A 171 1.34 12.30 -9.08
N ALA A 172 2.03 13.10 -8.27
CA ALA A 172 2.45 14.43 -8.65
C ALA A 172 3.81 14.73 -8.00
N PHE A 173 4.60 15.59 -8.63
CA PHE A 173 5.76 16.18 -7.99
C PHE A 173 5.33 17.45 -7.25
N ALA A 174 5.71 17.54 -5.98
CA ALA A 174 5.77 18.79 -5.27
C ALA A 174 7.20 19.33 -5.39
N TYR A 175 7.36 20.65 -5.48
CA TYR A 175 8.68 21.29 -5.52
C TYR A 175 8.78 22.40 -4.47
N ASN A 176 9.96 22.58 -3.92
CA ASN A 176 10.26 23.58 -2.94
C ASN A 176 10.68 24.88 -3.63
N LYS A 177 9.81 25.88 -3.61
CA LYS A 177 10.04 27.17 -4.28
C LYS A 177 11.29 27.89 -3.76
N ASP A 178 11.54 27.85 -2.46
CA ASP A 178 12.68 28.52 -1.87
C ASP A 178 14.00 27.96 -2.40
N LEU A 179 14.07 26.63 -2.56
CA LEU A 179 15.26 25.95 -3.11
C LEU A 179 15.46 26.24 -4.61
N PHE A 180 14.38 26.39 -5.37
CA PHE A 180 14.45 26.83 -6.77
C PHE A 180 14.92 28.28 -6.87
N ASP A 181 14.39 29.18 -6.03
CA ASP A 181 14.80 30.57 -5.97
C ASP A 181 16.28 30.71 -5.57
N GLU A 182 16.75 29.97 -4.56
CA GLU A 182 18.16 29.91 -4.13
C GLU A 182 19.09 29.40 -5.25
N ALA A 183 18.60 28.52 -6.10
CA ALA A 183 19.34 28.01 -7.24
C ALA A 183 19.25 28.91 -8.48
N GLY A 184 18.41 29.93 -8.48
CA GLY A 184 18.13 30.77 -9.62
C GLY A 184 17.48 30.05 -10.79
N LEU A 185 16.64 29.05 -10.49
CA LEU A 185 15.94 28.22 -11.46
C LEU A 185 14.50 28.69 -11.63
N GLU A 186 14.00 28.64 -12.86
CA GLU A 186 12.58 28.82 -13.13
C GLU A 186 11.78 27.65 -12.56
N TYR A 187 10.55 27.94 -12.11
CA TYR A 187 9.65 26.90 -11.61
C TYR A 187 9.19 25.97 -12.73
N PRO A 188 8.84 24.70 -12.42
CA PRO A 188 8.26 23.80 -13.41
C PRO A 188 7.02 24.42 -14.07
N ASP A 189 6.98 24.37 -15.40
CA ASP A 189 5.85 24.85 -16.19
C ASP A 189 4.90 23.69 -16.49
N PRO A 190 3.63 23.72 -16.02
CA PRO A 190 2.67 22.64 -16.27
C PRO A 190 2.28 22.50 -17.75
N GLU A 191 2.43 23.56 -18.56
CA GLU A 191 2.13 23.53 -19.99
C GLU A 191 3.29 22.96 -20.81
N ASN A 192 4.52 23.02 -20.26
CA ASN A 192 5.74 22.53 -20.90
C ASN A 192 6.54 21.71 -19.87
N PRO A 193 6.09 20.48 -19.55
CA PRO A 193 6.76 19.64 -18.56
C PRO A 193 8.17 19.26 -19.03
N TYR A 194 9.07 19.09 -18.07
CA TYR A 194 10.43 18.66 -18.35
C TYR A 194 10.48 17.30 -19.08
N THR A 195 11.37 17.21 -20.05
CA THR A 195 11.88 15.91 -20.51
C THR A 195 12.68 15.24 -19.41
N TRP A 196 12.98 13.97 -19.55
CA TRP A 196 13.81 13.25 -18.57
C TRP A 196 15.21 13.82 -18.42
N GLU A 197 15.82 14.27 -19.53
CA GLU A 197 17.11 14.93 -19.50
C GLU A 197 17.05 16.27 -18.77
N GLU A 198 16.05 17.10 -19.07
CA GLU A 198 15.85 18.40 -18.40
C GLU A 198 15.56 18.22 -16.91
N PHE A 199 14.75 17.22 -16.55
CA PHE A 199 14.47 16.91 -15.15
C PHE A 199 15.76 16.49 -14.39
N ALA A 200 16.57 15.60 -14.96
CA ALA A 200 17.85 15.22 -14.37
C ALA A 200 18.80 16.40 -14.22
N ASP A 201 18.89 17.30 -15.22
CA ASP A 201 19.71 18.51 -15.19
C ASP A 201 19.27 19.49 -14.10
N VAL A 202 17.95 19.73 -13.96
CA VAL A 202 17.39 20.54 -12.89
C VAL A 202 17.69 19.93 -11.53
N CYS A 203 17.48 18.63 -11.37
CA CYS A 203 17.78 17.91 -10.12
C CYS A 203 19.27 18.00 -9.76
N GLN A 204 20.19 17.91 -10.73
CA GLN A 204 21.61 18.08 -10.49
C GLN A 204 21.96 19.50 -9.99
N LYS A 205 21.34 20.54 -10.55
CA LYS A 205 21.52 21.92 -10.09
C LYS A 205 21.00 22.16 -8.69
N LEU A 206 19.98 21.41 -8.28
CA LEU A 206 19.37 21.47 -6.96
C LEU A 206 20.07 20.59 -5.92
N THR A 207 20.90 19.63 -6.35
CA THR A 207 21.68 18.76 -5.46
C THR A 207 22.93 19.49 -4.99
N LYS A 208 23.09 19.65 -3.67
CA LYS A 208 24.16 20.48 -3.09
C LYS A 208 24.78 19.83 -1.84
N ASP A 209 26.07 19.94 -1.74
CA ASP A 209 26.87 19.93 -0.51
C ASP A 209 26.89 21.40 -0.02
N LYS A 210 26.16 21.72 1.05
CA LYS A 210 25.96 23.10 1.52
C LYS A 210 27.09 23.59 2.41
N ASP A 211 27.73 22.69 3.14
CA ASP A 211 28.78 23.05 4.10
C ASP A 211 30.21 22.75 3.58
N GLY A 212 30.31 22.04 2.46
CA GLY A 212 31.60 21.79 1.77
C GLY A 212 32.40 20.65 2.38
N ASP A 213 31.76 19.74 3.11
CA ASP A 213 32.41 18.59 3.75
C ASP A 213 32.57 17.39 2.81
N GLY A 214 31.96 17.42 1.64
CA GLY A 214 31.99 16.39 0.61
C GLY A 214 30.77 15.46 0.61
N GLU A 215 29.87 15.63 1.56
CA GLU A 215 28.61 14.91 1.63
C GLU A 215 27.47 15.77 1.07
N ILE A 216 26.40 15.14 0.59
CA ILE A 216 25.24 15.88 0.06
C ILE A 216 24.24 16.15 1.17
N ASP A 217 23.92 17.42 1.38
CA ASP A 217 22.90 17.93 2.33
C ASP A 217 21.53 18.11 1.72
N GLN A 218 21.49 18.35 0.41
CA GLN A 218 20.29 18.64 -0.34
C GLN A 218 20.26 17.86 -1.64
N TRP A 219 19.19 17.15 -1.89
CA TRP A 219 18.96 16.40 -3.13
C TRP A 219 17.94 17.09 -4.02
N GLY A 220 18.10 16.91 -5.34
CA GLY A 220 17.18 17.44 -6.34
C GLY A 220 15.82 16.73 -6.34
N VAL A 221 15.79 15.45 -5.94
CA VAL A 221 14.55 14.68 -5.85
C VAL A 221 14.66 13.61 -4.75
N ALA A 222 13.56 13.33 -4.07
CA ALA A 222 13.49 12.23 -3.12
C ALA A 222 13.41 10.89 -3.85
N ASN A 223 13.97 9.83 -3.23
CA ASN A 223 13.60 8.49 -3.61
C ASN A 223 12.12 8.27 -3.28
N ALA A 224 11.37 7.88 -4.29
CA ALA A 224 10.07 7.30 -4.08
C ALA A 224 10.27 5.78 -3.98
N ASN A 225 9.48 5.13 -3.14
CA ASN A 225 9.41 3.67 -3.05
C ASN A 225 9.01 3.05 -4.41
N ALA A 226 8.68 1.74 -4.43
CA ALA A 226 8.24 1.05 -5.64
C ALA A 226 7.07 1.76 -6.37
N PHE A 227 6.21 2.49 -5.66
CA PHE A 227 5.16 3.30 -6.27
C PHE A 227 5.71 4.47 -7.09
N GLY A 228 6.77 5.12 -6.64
CA GLY A 228 7.40 6.24 -7.36
C GLY A 228 8.03 5.85 -8.69
N PHE A 229 8.35 4.58 -8.91
CA PHE A 229 8.83 4.05 -10.19
C PHE A 229 7.70 3.94 -11.24
N THR A 230 6.49 3.63 -10.80
CA THR A 230 5.33 3.37 -11.68
C THR A 230 5.02 4.52 -12.66
N PRO A 231 5.04 5.81 -12.25
CA PRO A 231 4.82 6.92 -13.17
C PRO A 231 5.83 6.99 -14.32
N TYR A 232 7.10 6.65 -14.08
CA TYR A 232 8.12 6.62 -15.13
C TYR A 232 7.82 5.52 -16.17
N VAL A 233 7.35 4.36 -15.73
CA VAL A 233 6.98 3.26 -16.64
C VAL A 233 5.81 3.66 -17.51
N TYR A 234 4.70 4.07 -16.93
CA TYR A 234 3.50 4.43 -17.70
C TYR A 234 3.69 5.72 -18.51
N GLY A 235 4.40 6.71 -17.96
CA GLY A 235 4.73 7.95 -18.68
C GLY A 235 5.59 7.71 -19.92
N ASN A 236 6.39 6.63 -19.94
CA ASN A 236 7.18 6.21 -21.10
C ASN A 236 6.44 5.22 -22.02
N GLY A 237 5.15 4.92 -21.75
CA GLY A 237 4.37 3.93 -22.51
C GLY A 237 4.79 2.48 -22.26
N GLY A 238 5.48 2.23 -21.12
CA GLY A 238 5.79 0.88 -20.66
C GLY A 238 4.60 0.25 -19.93
N GLN A 239 4.65 -1.07 -19.78
CA GLN A 239 3.62 -1.85 -19.09
C GLN A 239 4.25 -2.91 -18.22
N PHE A 240 3.59 -3.24 -17.09
CA PHE A 240 3.96 -4.37 -16.24
C PHE A 240 3.30 -5.66 -16.72
N LEU A 241 2.06 -5.56 -17.18
CA LEU A 241 1.23 -6.66 -17.65
C LEU A 241 0.79 -6.37 -19.09
N ASN A 242 0.44 -7.42 -19.84
CA ASN A 242 -0.25 -7.30 -21.12
C ASN A 242 -1.68 -6.73 -20.95
N ASP A 243 -2.36 -6.41 -22.05
CA ASP A 243 -3.65 -5.71 -22.05
C ASP A 243 -4.76 -6.48 -21.29
N ASP A 244 -4.75 -7.82 -21.33
CA ASP A 244 -5.70 -8.66 -20.61
C ASP A 244 -5.25 -8.99 -19.16
N GLN A 245 -4.12 -8.44 -18.73
CA GLN A 245 -3.53 -8.58 -17.39
C GLN A 245 -3.23 -10.04 -16.97
N THR A 246 -3.00 -10.92 -17.93
CA THR A 246 -2.74 -12.35 -17.69
C THR A 246 -1.26 -12.70 -17.70
N LYS A 247 -0.39 -11.82 -18.22
CA LYS A 247 1.03 -12.07 -18.41
C LYS A 247 1.88 -10.87 -18.01
N VAL A 248 2.97 -11.11 -17.31
CA VAL A 248 4.01 -10.12 -17.06
C VAL A 248 4.81 -9.88 -18.34
N VAL A 249 4.98 -8.62 -18.77
CA VAL A 249 5.66 -8.22 -20.01
C VAL A 249 6.85 -7.27 -19.81
N ILE A 250 7.33 -7.14 -18.60
CA ILE A 250 8.44 -6.23 -18.26
C ILE A 250 9.74 -6.51 -19.03
N ASP A 251 10.00 -7.77 -19.35
CA ASP A 251 11.18 -8.21 -20.11
C ASP A 251 11.03 -8.08 -21.63
N GLU A 252 9.81 -7.89 -22.12
CA GLU A 252 9.48 -7.70 -23.53
C GLU A 252 9.40 -6.21 -23.92
N SER A 253 9.11 -5.33 -22.94
CA SER A 253 8.91 -3.90 -23.16
C SER A 253 10.23 -3.12 -23.09
N GLN A 254 10.69 -2.56 -24.21
CA GLN A 254 11.83 -1.65 -24.23
C GLN A 254 11.53 -0.37 -23.43
N ASN A 255 10.31 0.17 -23.53
CA ASN A 255 9.88 1.34 -22.79
C ASN A 255 9.94 1.13 -21.26
N PHE A 256 9.63 -0.09 -20.80
CA PHE A 256 9.81 -0.45 -19.38
C PHE A 256 11.30 -0.41 -19.00
N LYS A 257 12.16 -1.04 -19.79
CA LYS A 257 13.60 -1.09 -19.53
C LYS A 257 14.22 0.30 -19.49
N ASP A 258 13.83 1.16 -20.42
CA ASP A 258 14.32 2.55 -20.48
C ASP A 258 13.87 3.34 -19.26
N ALA A 259 12.63 3.17 -18.81
CA ALA A 259 12.12 3.79 -17.59
C ALA A 259 12.84 3.27 -16.34
N PHE A 260 13.10 1.97 -16.26
CA PHE A 260 13.85 1.37 -15.16
C PHE A 260 15.29 1.86 -15.12
N GLN A 261 15.94 1.93 -16.28
CA GLN A 261 17.31 2.47 -16.39
C GLN A 261 17.35 3.92 -15.96
N TYR A 262 16.44 4.76 -16.47
CA TYR A 262 16.38 6.17 -16.11
C TYR A 262 16.15 6.37 -14.62
N TYR A 263 15.19 5.65 -14.04
CA TYR A 263 14.90 5.75 -12.60
C TYR A 263 16.09 5.36 -11.73
N THR A 264 16.80 4.28 -12.09
CA THR A 264 18.02 3.87 -11.38
C THR A 264 19.17 4.85 -11.61
N ASP A 265 19.26 5.46 -12.78
CA ASP A 265 20.27 6.45 -13.12
C ASP A 265 20.13 7.74 -12.27
N LEU A 266 18.95 8.09 -11.80
CA LEU A 266 18.78 9.22 -10.87
C LEU A 266 19.65 9.06 -9.63
N THR A 267 19.79 7.86 -9.11
CA THR A 267 20.65 7.55 -7.97
C THR A 267 22.08 7.25 -8.38
N LEU A 268 22.29 6.36 -9.35
CA LEU A 268 23.61 5.77 -9.63
C LEU A 268 24.49 6.65 -10.52
N LYS A 269 23.91 7.30 -11.51
CA LYS A 269 24.61 8.11 -12.51
C LYS A 269 24.54 9.59 -12.21
N TYR A 270 23.33 10.12 -12.03
CA TYR A 270 23.11 11.55 -11.80
C TYR A 270 23.33 11.95 -10.34
N LYS A 271 23.19 11.01 -9.40
CA LYS A 271 23.37 11.20 -7.95
C LYS A 271 22.52 12.32 -7.37
N VAL A 272 21.29 12.40 -7.84
CA VAL A 272 20.34 13.46 -7.46
C VAL A 272 19.31 13.02 -6.41
N THR A 273 19.38 11.73 -6.01
CA THR A 273 18.55 11.15 -4.94
C THR A 273 19.44 10.62 -3.81
N PRO A 274 18.94 10.54 -2.57
CA PRO A 274 19.63 9.82 -1.51
C PRO A 274 19.90 8.36 -1.90
N THR A 275 20.94 7.76 -1.33
CA THR A 275 21.16 6.31 -1.42
C THR A 275 20.12 5.56 -0.60
N VAL A 276 19.99 4.25 -0.82
CA VAL A 276 19.07 3.40 -0.05
C VAL A 276 19.37 3.46 1.46
N GLU A 277 20.64 3.52 1.84
CA GLU A 277 21.06 3.64 3.23
C GLU A 277 20.63 4.98 3.85
N GLN A 278 20.84 6.08 3.11
CA GLN A 278 20.44 7.42 3.52
C GLN A 278 18.92 7.55 3.61
N ASP A 279 18.18 6.93 2.69
CA ASP A 279 16.71 6.94 2.68
C ASP A 279 16.12 6.07 3.80
N THR A 280 16.78 4.97 4.14
CA THR A 280 16.42 4.14 5.31
C THR A 280 16.64 4.90 6.63
N ALA A 281 17.68 5.72 6.72
CA ALA A 281 17.96 6.51 7.90
C ALA A 281 16.99 7.68 8.07
N LEU A 282 16.59 8.33 6.97
CA LEU A 282 15.65 9.44 6.94
C LEU A 282 14.92 9.43 5.58
N GLY A 283 13.64 9.04 5.59
CA GLY A 283 12.84 8.88 4.38
C GLY A 283 12.57 10.20 3.64
N GLY A 284 12.26 10.10 2.35
CA GLY A 284 12.06 11.25 1.47
C GLY A 284 11.02 12.25 1.94
N TYR A 285 9.93 11.81 2.58
CA TYR A 285 8.93 12.70 3.15
C TYR A 285 9.48 13.58 4.29
N GLN A 286 10.24 13.00 5.21
CA GLN A 286 10.84 13.78 6.29
C GLN A 286 11.91 14.74 5.76
N ARG A 287 12.73 14.29 4.78
CA ARG A 287 13.69 15.19 4.09
C ARG A 287 13.01 16.37 3.43
N TRP A 288 11.86 16.16 2.82
CA TRP A 288 11.05 17.22 2.26
C TRP A 288 10.62 18.24 3.33
N LEU A 289 10.10 17.75 4.47
CA LEU A 289 9.70 18.62 5.59
C LEU A 289 10.88 19.41 6.16
N ASP A 290 12.08 18.83 6.16
CA ASP A 290 13.32 19.44 6.66
C ASP A 290 14.02 20.33 5.62
N GLY A 291 13.45 20.50 4.41
CA GLY A 291 14.04 21.31 3.33
C GLY A 291 15.31 20.69 2.73
N GLN A 292 15.49 19.38 2.82
CA GLN A 292 16.62 18.66 2.25
C GLN A 292 16.34 18.10 0.86
N VAL A 293 15.14 18.31 0.30
CA VAL A 293 14.75 17.91 -1.05
C VAL A 293 14.01 19.06 -1.71
N ALA A 294 14.31 19.29 -3.00
CA ALA A 294 13.81 20.41 -3.77
C ALA A 294 12.50 20.16 -4.52
#